data_36d1feee84d6c7bb18c6f394f1e46eaf
#
_entry.id   36d1feee84d6c7bb18c6f394f1e46eaf
#
_cell.length_a   1.000
_cell.length_b   1.000
_cell.length_c   1.000
_cell.angle_alpha   90.00
_cell.angle_beta   90.00
_cell.angle_gamma   90.00
#
_symmetry.space_group_name_H-M   'P 1'
#
loop_
_entity.id
_entity.type
_entity.pdbx_description
1 polymer ?
#
loop_
_entity_poly.entity_id
_entity_poly.type
_entity_poly.pdbx_seq_one_letter_code
_entity_poly.pdbx_strand_id
1 'polypeptide(L)'
;MKRTTTSISTQPLNKAVFLDRDGTINSDEGHYYIYKPEDFVFNPGVIEGLKRLQKAGYLLIVITNQGGIAKGIYTREDMFKVHEKMCAELEKHGVTLTKIYYCPHHESIKTCVCRKNHIKLFRRNRRKVILSV
;
A
#
# COMPACT_ATOMS: atom_id res chain seq x y z
N MET A 1 -25.08 18.62 -21.25
CA MET A 1 -24.86 18.14 -21.12
C MET A 1 -24.44 17.93 -20.90
N LYS A 2 -24.23 17.89 -20.96
CA LYS A 2 -23.76 17.43 -20.77
C LYS A 2 -23.20 17.02 -20.30
N ARG A 3 -23.12 17.08 -20.17
CA ARG A 3 -22.62 16.43 -19.69
C ARG A 3 -22.18 15.98 -19.28
N THR A 4 -22.44 16.16 -19.27
CA THR A 4 -22.09 15.41 -18.86
C THR A 4 -21.51 14.89 -18.73
N THR A 5 -21.59 15.03 -18.86
CA THR A 5 -21.11 14.30 -18.78
C THR A 5 -20.34 13.97 -18.68
N THR A 6 -20.33 14.21 -18.69
CA THR A 6 -19.66 13.67 -18.59
C THR A 6 -18.97 13.35 -18.27
N SER A 7 -18.94 13.56 -18.20
CA SER A 7 -18.48 13.06 -17.81
C SER A 7 -17.89 12.50 -17.43
N ILE A 8 -18.05 12.42 -17.24
CA ILE A 8 -17.68 11.56 -16.95
C ILE A 8 -16.95 10.60 -17.41
N SER A 9 -17.44 10.08 -17.86
CA SER A 9 -16.74 9.15 -18.55
C SER A 9 -15.61 9.70 -19.17
N THR A 10 -15.72 10.86 -19.31
CA THR A 10 -14.56 11.53 -19.71
C THR A 10 -13.70 11.76 -18.53
N GLN A 11 -14.04 11.13 -17.46
CA GLN A 11 -13.19 11.13 -16.34
C GLN A 11 -11.82 10.77 -16.76
N PRO A 12 -10.83 11.56 -16.42
CA PRO A 12 -9.46 11.17 -16.69
C PRO A 12 -9.18 9.86 -16.02
N LEU A 13 -8.38 9.06 -16.66
CA LEU A 13 -7.99 7.81 -16.06
C LEU A 13 -7.23 8.10 -14.79
N ASN A 14 -7.61 7.41 -13.74
CA ASN A 14 -6.87 7.54 -12.49
C ASN A 14 -5.53 6.89 -12.63
N LYS A 15 -4.50 7.60 -12.22
CA LYS A 15 -3.16 7.03 -12.14
C LYS A 15 -2.96 6.55 -10.73
N ALA A 16 -2.39 5.39 -10.59
CA ALA A 16 -2.15 4.81 -9.28
C ALA A 16 -0.72 4.34 -9.17
N VAL A 17 -0.15 4.52 -7.98
CA VAL A 17 1.15 3.98 -7.66
C VAL A 17 0.92 2.88 -6.65
N PHE A 18 1.43 1.70 -6.94
CA PHE A 18 1.39 0.59 -6.02
C PHE A 18 2.72 0.55 -5.29
N LEU A 19 2.63 0.60 -3.98
CA LEU A 19 3.80 0.74 -3.13
C LEU A 19 3.90 -0.43 -2.18
N ASP A 20 5.09 -1.00 -2.11
CA ASP A 20 5.38 -1.99 -1.08
C ASP A 20 5.49 -1.27 0.25
N ARG A 21 5.18 -1.95 1.34
CA ARG A 21 5.30 -1.35 2.65
C ARG A 21 6.71 -1.54 3.21
N ASP A 22 7.03 -2.75 3.60
CA ASP A 22 8.29 -3.01 4.29
C ASP A 22 9.45 -2.89 3.34
N GLY A 23 10.40 -2.07 3.70
CA GLY A 23 11.56 -1.81 2.87
C GLY A 23 11.37 -0.67 1.87
N THR A 24 10.14 -0.25 1.65
CA THR A 24 9.85 0.87 0.74
C THR A 24 9.31 2.06 1.51
N ILE A 25 8.12 1.90 2.08
CA ILE A 25 7.54 2.99 2.87
C ILE A 25 8.26 3.08 4.21
N ASN A 26 8.46 1.96 4.85
CA ASN A 26 9.14 1.94 6.13
C ASN A 26 10.42 1.11 6.05
N SER A 27 11.33 1.43 6.94
CA SER A 27 12.56 0.68 7.07
C SER A 27 12.26 -0.69 7.64
N ASP A 28 12.95 -1.70 7.14
CA ASP A 28 12.90 -3.04 7.72
C ASP A 28 14.24 -3.41 8.34
N GLU A 29 15.09 -2.42 8.49
CA GLU A 29 16.43 -2.66 9.02
C GLU A 29 16.37 -3.22 10.43
N GLY A 30 17.03 -4.35 10.64
CA GLY A 30 17.04 -4.97 11.96
C GLY A 30 15.83 -5.81 12.29
N HIS A 31 14.85 -5.88 11.38
CA HIS A 31 13.62 -6.62 11.62
C HIS A 31 13.25 -7.46 10.44
N TYR A 32 13.00 -8.72 10.68
CA TYR A 32 12.46 -9.56 9.63
C TYR A 32 10.99 -9.26 9.40
N TYR A 33 10.26 -8.96 10.49
CA TYR A 33 8.86 -8.57 10.43
C TYR A 33 8.67 -7.29 11.23
N ILE A 34 7.89 -6.35 10.69
CA ILE A 34 7.51 -5.14 11.40
C ILE A 34 6.03 -5.30 11.75
N TYR A 35 5.77 -5.60 13.01
CA TYR A 35 4.39 -5.81 13.46
C TYR A 35 4.07 -5.09 14.77
N LYS A 36 5.04 -4.33 15.29
CA LYS A 36 4.81 -3.48 16.46
C LYS A 36 4.85 -2.04 15.99
N PRO A 37 3.86 -1.22 16.40
CA PRO A 37 3.88 0.17 15.96
C PRO A 37 5.18 0.90 16.28
N GLU A 38 5.78 0.58 17.43
CA GLU A 38 7.02 1.25 17.82
C GLU A 38 8.20 0.93 16.91
N ASP A 39 8.10 -0.15 16.14
CA ASP A 39 9.16 -0.56 15.23
C ASP A 39 8.97 0.05 13.83
N PHE A 40 7.84 0.70 13.62
CA PHE A 40 7.54 1.26 12.30
C PHE A 40 8.17 2.62 12.16
N VAL A 41 9.14 2.73 11.26
CA VAL A 41 9.86 3.98 11.01
C VAL A 41 9.84 4.23 9.51
N PHE A 42 9.38 5.40 9.12
CA PHE A 42 9.36 5.76 7.70
C PHE A 42 10.77 5.87 7.15
N ASN A 43 10.96 5.40 5.94
CA ASN A 43 12.23 5.61 5.26
C ASN A 43 12.42 7.10 4.97
N PRO A 44 13.67 7.56 4.95
CA PRO A 44 13.93 8.98 4.66
C PRO A 44 13.35 9.37 3.31
N GLY A 45 12.69 10.51 3.28
CA GLY A 45 12.18 11.08 2.04
C GLY A 45 10.88 10.50 1.54
N VAL A 46 10.37 9.43 2.16
CA VAL A 46 9.19 8.78 1.61
C VAL A 46 7.94 9.63 1.80
N ILE A 47 7.80 10.30 2.92
CA ILE A 47 6.62 11.13 3.13
C ILE A 47 6.57 12.24 2.10
N GLU A 48 7.71 12.86 1.85
CA GLU A 48 7.79 13.93 0.86
C GLU A 48 7.49 13.38 -0.54
N GLY A 49 8.00 12.20 -0.85
CA GLY A 49 7.72 11.57 -2.14
C GLY A 49 6.25 11.26 -2.32
N LEU A 50 5.60 10.76 -1.28
CA LEU A 50 4.18 10.46 -1.34
C LEU A 50 3.35 11.73 -1.51
N LYS A 51 3.76 12.81 -0.85
CA LYS A 51 3.10 14.09 -1.03
C LYS A 51 3.16 14.55 -2.48
N ARG A 52 4.31 14.39 -3.10
CA ARG A 52 4.48 14.79 -4.49
C ARG A 52 3.63 13.95 -5.42
N LEU A 53 3.59 12.66 -5.18
CA LEU A 53 2.77 11.77 -6.00
C LEU A 53 1.30 12.11 -5.87
N GLN A 54 0.86 12.34 -4.64
CA GLN A 54 -0.52 12.69 -4.40
C GLN A 54 -0.88 14.00 -5.08
N LYS A 55 0.00 14.98 -4.97
CA LYS A 55 -0.23 16.29 -5.59
C LYS A 55 -0.29 16.17 -7.10
N ALA A 56 0.45 15.23 -7.67
CA ALA A 56 0.44 14.99 -9.10
C ALA A 56 -0.77 14.19 -9.56
N GLY A 57 -1.67 13.83 -8.64
CA GLY A 57 -2.91 13.17 -9.00
C GLY A 57 -2.88 11.65 -8.90
N TYR A 58 -1.82 11.09 -8.36
CA TYR A 58 -1.73 9.64 -8.22
C TYR A 58 -2.52 9.16 -7.01
N LEU A 59 -3.22 8.05 -7.20
CA LEU A 59 -3.77 7.33 -6.06
C LEU A 59 -2.63 6.54 -5.44
N LEU A 60 -2.59 6.54 -4.12
CA LEU A 60 -1.52 5.87 -3.39
C LEU A 60 -2.08 4.56 -2.83
N ILE A 61 -1.59 3.46 -3.35
CA ILE A 61 -2.10 2.14 -2.98
C ILE A 61 -0.94 1.31 -2.45
N VAL A 62 -1.12 0.78 -1.27
CA VAL A 62 -0.10 -0.08 -0.66
C VAL A 62 -0.47 -1.53 -0.92
N ILE A 63 0.51 -2.31 -1.35
CA ILE A 63 0.34 -3.75 -1.47
C ILE A 63 1.48 -4.39 -0.68
N THR A 64 1.12 -5.23 0.27
CA THR A 64 2.12 -5.77 1.17
C THR A 64 1.86 -7.23 1.48
N ASN A 65 2.91 -8.03 1.44
CA ASN A 65 2.82 -9.41 1.88
C ASN A 65 3.11 -9.44 3.37
N GLN A 66 2.19 -10.06 4.12
CA GLN A 66 2.29 -10.14 5.56
C GLN A 66 2.25 -11.60 5.99
N GLY A 67 3.21 -12.36 5.48
CA GLY A 67 3.24 -13.81 5.69
C GLY A 67 3.45 -14.25 7.12
N GLY A 68 3.95 -13.35 7.98
CA GLY A 68 4.13 -13.70 9.38
C GLY A 68 2.81 -14.00 10.09
N ILE A 69 1.69 -13.53 9.52
CA ILE A 69 0.38 -13.85 10.09
C ILE A 69 0.10 -15.34 9.94
N ALA A 70 0.35 -15.87 8.74
CA ALA A 70 0.14 -17.30 8.51
C ALA A 70 1.06 -18.14 9.38
N LYS A 71 2.24 -17.63 9.70
CA LYS A 71 3.21 -18.36 10.51
C LYS A 71 2.94 -18.22 12.01
N GLY A 72 1.93 -17.45 12.37
CA GLY A 72 1.60 -17.27 13.78
C GLY A 72 2.55 -16.37 14.54
N ILE A 73 3.36 -15.56 13.83
CA ILE A 73 4.31 -14.68 14.48
C ILE A 73 3.61 -13.45 15.03
N TYR A 74 2.60 -12.96 14.30
CA TYR A 74 1.79 -11.85 14.75
C TYR A 74 0.40 -11.99 14.11
N THR A 75 -0.54 -11.18 14.58
CA THR A 75 -1.94 -11.29 14.16
C THR A 75 -2.32 -10.18 13.19
N ARG A 76 -3.51 -10.32 12.59
CA ARG A 76 -4.04 -9.25 11.76
C ARG A 76 -4.22 -7.98 12.57
N GLU A 77 -4.64 -8.12 13.82
CA GLU A 77 -4.81 -6.96 14.69
C GLU A 77 -3.49 -6.23 14.88
N ASP A 78 -2.41 -6.99 15.04
CA ASP A 78 -1.09 -6.38 15.15
C ASP A 78 -0.77 -5.57 13.90
N MET A 79 -1.04 -6.17 12.74
CA MET A 79 -0.79 -5.50 11.48
C MET A 79 -1.63 -4.24 11.35
N PHE A 80 -2.90 -4.32 11.72
CA PHE A 80 -3.79 -3.17 11.62
C PHE A 80 -3.32 -2.01 12.50
N LYS A 81 -2.75 -2.32 13.66
CA LYS A 81 -2.21 -1.27 14.52
C LYS A 81 -1.04 -0.56 13.88
N VAL A 82 -0.20 -1.31 13.17
CA VAL A 82 0.90 -0.70 12.43
C VAL A 82 0.36 0.18 11.32
N HIS A 83 -0.65 -0.31 10.59
CA HIS A 83 -1.25 0.47 9.51
C HIS A 83 -1.93 1.72 10.04
N GLU A 84 -2.53 1.61 11.22
CA GLU A 84 -3.17 2.76 11.86
C GLU A 84 -2.15 3.85 12.15
N LYS A 85 -1.01 3.45 12.68
CA LYS A 85 0.06 4.41 12.95
C LYS A 85 0.57 5.03 11.66
N MET A 86 0.77 4.20 10.64
CA MET A 86 1.25 4.68 9.35
C MET A 86 0.30 5.72 8.78
N CYS A 87 -0.98 5.42 8.76
CA CYS A 87 -1.96 6.33 8.20
C CYS A 87 -2.08 7.60 9.02
N ALA A 88 -2.02 7.50 10.35
CA ALA A 88 -2.13 8.66 11.20
C ALA A 88 -0.95 9.61 10.99
N GLU A 89 0.25 9.05 10.86
CA GLU A 89 1.42 9.86 10.61
C GLU A 89 1.35 10.53 9.24
N LEU A 90 0.93 9.78 8.23
CA LEU A 90 0.81 10.35 6.90
C LEU A 90 -0.22 11.48 6.87
N GLU A 91 -1.30 11.30 7.60
CA GLU A 91 -2.36 12.29 7.66
C GLU A 91 -1.87 13.60 8.22
N LYS A 92 -0.97 13.54 9.19
CA LYS A 92 -0.38 14.76 9.74
C LYS A 92 0.37 15.56 8.68
N HIS A 93 0.81 14.90 7.64
CA HIS A 93 1.53 15.53 6.55
C HIS A 93 0.65 15.74 5.32
N GLY A 94 -0.65 15.55 5.46
CA GLY A 94 -1.58 15.76 4.37
C GLY A 94 -1.60 14.66 3.33
N VAL A 95 -1.09 13.49 3.67
CA VAL A 95 -1.04 12.35 2.74
C VAL A 95 -2.11 11.35 3.13
N THR A 96 -2.91 10.94 2.14
CA THR A 96 -3.95 9.95 2.33
C THR A 96 -3.69 8.74 1.44
N LEU A 97 -3.61 7.57 2.05
CA LEU A 97 -3.52 6.34 1.28
C LEU A 97 -4.90 5.96 0.80
N THR A 98 -5.00 5.65 -0.48
CA THR A 98 -6.29 5.30 -1.07
C THR A 98 -6.73 3.93 -0.62
N LYS A 99 -5.80 2.99 -0.56
CA LYS A 99 -6.14 1.62 -0.22
C LYS A 99 -4.90 0.89 0.25
N ILE A 100 -5.09 -0.07 1.14
CA ILE A 100 -4.02 -0.96 1.57
C ILE A 100 -4.51 -2.38 1.32
N TYR A 101 -3.80 -3.09 0.45
CA TYR A 101 -4.06 -4.50 0.20
C TYR A 101 -2.97 -5.29 0.90
N TYR A 102 -3.36 -6.30 1.62
CA TYR A 102 -2.39 -7.15 2.28
C TYR A 102 -2.71 -8.60 2.02
N CYS A 103 -1.67 -9.42 2.04
CA CYS A 103 -1.84 -10.87 1.92
C CYS A 103 -1.31 -11.50 3.20
N PRO A 104 -2.16 -12.15 3.99
CA PRO A 104 -1.73 -12.73 5.26
C PRO A 104 -1.15 -14.12 5.09
N HIS A 105 -1.08 -14.64 3.88
CA HIS A 105 -0.62 -15.99 3.63
C HIS A 105 0.87 -16.01 3.36
N HIS A 106 1.47 -17.17 3.56
CA HIS A 106 2.88 -17.39 3.25
C HIS A 106 2.96 -18.57 2.33
N GLU A 107 3.75 -18.46 1.26
CA GLU A 107 3.75 -19.53 0.28
C GLU A 107 4.36 -20.84 0.79
N SER A 108 5.13 -20.80 1.88
CA SER A 108 5.61 -22.03 2.48
C SER A 108 4.49 -22.79 3.19
N ILE A 109 3.36 -22.12 3.46
CA ILE A 109 2.23 -22.73 4.13
C ILE A 109 1.08 -22.90 3.16
N LYS A 110 0.81 -21.86 2.36
CA LYS A 110 -0.31 -21.87 1.46
C LYS A 110 -0.05 -20.91 0.31
N THR A 111 -0.28 -21.40 -0.90
CA THR A 111 -0.21 -20.54 -2.08
C THR A 111 -1.53 -19.80 -2.23
N CYS A 112 -1.46 -18.52 -2.53
CA CYS A 112 -2.66 -17.74 -2.75
C CYS A 112 -2.42 -16.72 -3.85
N VAL A 113 -3.52 -16.24 -4.45
CA VAL A 113 -3.42 -15.28 -5.53
C VAL A 113 -3.36 -13.84 -5.04
N CYS A 114 -3.46 -13.64 -3.73
CA CYS A 114 -3.49 -12.28 -3.19
C CYS A 114 -2.09 -11.72 -2.93
N ARG A 115 -1.07 -12.55 -3.02
CA ARG A 115 0.28 -12.02 -2.82
C ARG A 115 0.64 -11.10 -3.97
N LYS A 116 1.43 -10.09 -3.68
CA LYS A 116 1.73 -9.07 -4.69
C LYS A 116 2.50 -9.59 -5.90
N ASN A 117 3.17 -10.73 -5.77
CA ASN A 117 3.84 -11.29 -6.93
C ASN A 117 2.86 -11.95 -7.88
N HIS A 118 1.58 -12.06 -7.51
CA HIS A 118 0.52 -12.46 -8.42
C HIS A 118 -0.17 -11.20 -8.90
N ILE A 119 0.54 -10.43 -9.65
CA ILE A 119 0.17 -9.07 -9.92
C ILE A 119 -1.06 -8.89 -10.78
N LYS A 120 -1.44 -9.92 -11.52
CA LYS A 120 -2.63 -9.80 -12.36
C LYS A 120 -3.88 -9.53 -11.53
N LEU A 121 -3.85 -9.87 -10.25
CA LEU A 121 -4.97 -9.55 -9.38
C LEU A 121 -5.15 -8.04 -9.30
N PHE A 122 -4.09 -7.30 -9.41
CA PHE A 122 -4.12 -5.85 -9.33
C PHE A 122 -4.25 -5.19 -10.68
N ARG A 123 -3.97 -5.90 -11.75
CA ARG A 123 -3.97 -5.31 -13.07
C ARG A 123 -5.33 -5.15 -13.68
N ARG A 124 -6.27 -5.98 -13.26
CA ARG A 124 -7.58 -5.95 -13.86
C ARG A 124 -8.28 -4.64 -13.77
N ASN A 125 -8.02 -3.92 -12.71
CA ASN A 125 -8.80 -2.75 -12.39
C ASN A 125 -8.14 -1.46 -12.74
N ARG A 126 -7.05 -1.50 -13.52
CA ARG A 126 -6.42 -0.24 -13.72
C ARG A 126 -5.97 -0.03 -15.10
N ARG A 127 -6.07 1.16 -15.46
CA ARG A 127 -5.68 1.58 -16.72
C ARG A 127 -4.31 2.18 -16.69
N LYS A 128 -4.03 2.96 -15.71
CA LYS A 128 -2.72 3.54 -15.57
C LYS A 128 -2.19 3.16 -14.23
N VAL A 129 -1.23 2.26 -14.24
CA VAL A 129 -0.67 1.73 -13.02
C VAL A 129 0.83 1.84 -13.10
N ILE A 130 1.42 2.37 -12.06
CA ILE A 130 2.86 2.39 -11.91
C ILE A 130 3.18 1.55 -10.70
N LEU A 131 3.94 0.49 -10.93
CA LEU A 131 4.31 -0.41 -9.85
C LEU A 131 5.65 0.04 -9.31
N SER A 132 5.69 0.32 -8.02
CA SER A 132 6.90 0.72 -7.36
C SER A 132 7.35 -0.39 -6.44
N VAL A 133 8.63 -0.63 -6.38
CA VAL A 133 9.18 -1.66 -5.50
C VAL A 133 10.03 -1.05 -4.43
#